data_fbfd3ff7b00b174f19da23475c53b989
#
_entry.id   fbfd3ff7b00b174f19da23475c53b989
#
_cell.length_a   1.000
_cell.length_b   1.000
_cell.length_c   1.000
_cell.angle_alpha   90.00
_cell.angle_beta   90.00
_cell.angle_gamma   90.00
#
_symmetry.space_group_name_H-M   'P 1'
#
loop_
_entity.id
_entity.type
_entity.pdbx_description
1 polymer ?
#
loop_
_entity_poly.entity_id
_entity_poly.type
_entity_poly.pdbx_seq_one_letter_code
_entity_poly.pdbx_strand_id
1 'polypeptide(L)'
;MINFRFTAIVLTLVLTLVGGMTMANAQDKPPLLGTPSGPGYGQTPPAPGMAPPPAPPAQPRPVSSRIPQEIAKNATLAVTTAQKAKKYLTAGRVWSMVGPRGKVEVKAAIIYDGIAVAVLHFNPSDGLLLPLGIPPVETGVSPQVIKNVKRDLPVIVNSLEILNGAEYREPESAWCIPLAYKNMIVAHLKIYVDGIHVVPDYPANQEMQAYGK
;
A
#
# COMPACT_ATOMS: atom_id res chain seq x y z
N MET A 1 44.12 23.84 -17.34
CA MET A 1 42.90 24.58 -17.68
C MET A 1 42.23 23.89 -18.84
N ILE A 2 41.23 23.05 -18.60
CA ILE A 2 40.46 22.36 -19.65
C ILE A 2 39.00 22.75 -19.45
N ASN A 3 38.48 23.59 -20.39
CA ASN A 3 37.07 23.98 -20.39
C ASN A 3 36.23 22.92 -21.09
N PHE A 4 35.38 22.23 -20.35
CA PHE A 4 34.33 21.38 -20.92
C PHE A 4 33.05 22.22 -21.12
N ARG A 5 32.70 22.49 -22.37
CA ARG A 5 31.43 23.07 -22.76
C ARG A 5 30.39 21.94 -22.90
N PHE A 6 29.41 21.92 -22.00
CA PHE A 6 28.23 21.05 -22.15
C PHE A 6 27.25 21.68 -23.13
N THR A 7 27.04 21.01 -24.26
CA THR A 7 26.01 21.35 -25.23
C THR A 7 24.73 20.64 -24.83
N ALA A 8 23.71 21.40 -24.41
CA ALA A 8 22.39 20.89 -24.12
C ALA A 8 21.64 20.60 -25.41
N ILE A 9 21.28 19.35 -25.67
CA ILE A 9 20.36 18.94 -26.74
C ILE A 9 18.95 18.90 -26.13
N VAL A 10 18.13 19.88 -26.53
CA VAL A 10 16.68 19.88 -26.22
C VAL A 10 15.99 19.07 -27.32
N LEU A 11 15.48 17.88 -26.95
CA LEU A 11 14.64 17.07 -27.84
C LEU A 11 13.17 17.35 -27.50
N THR A 12 12.53 18.18 -28.34
CA THR A 12 11.09 18.47 -28.22
C THR A 12 10.31 17.38 -28.95
N LEU A 13 9.66 16.48 -28.20
CA LEU A 13 8.74 15.49 -28.75
C LEU A 13 7.31 16.04 -28.65
N VAL A 14 6.75 16.46 -29.79
CA VAL A 14 5.33 16.83 -29.90
C VAL A 14 4.54 15.56 -30.21
N LEU A 15 3.73 15.11 -29.26
CA LEU A 15 2.78 14.00 -29.47
C LEU A 15 1.36 14.57 -29.56
N THR A 16 0.85 14.68 -30.80
CA THR A 16 -0.57 14.96 -31.07
C THR A 16 -1.38 13.69 -30.90
N LEU A 17 -2.22 13.63 -29.85
CA LEU A 17 -3.19 12.58 -29.68
C LEU A 17 -4.58 13.07 -30.13
N VAL A 18 -5.03 12.53 -31.26
CA VAL A 18 -6.37 12.73 -31.80
C VAL A 18 -7.35 11.87 -31.00
N GLY A 19 -8.38 12.52 -30.44
CA GLY A 19 -9.42 11.89 -29.65
C GLY A 19 -10.36 11.01 -30.48
N GLY A 20 -10.73 9.89 -29.92
CA GLY A 20 -11.87 9.07 -30.32
C GLY A 20 -12.76 8.81 -29.12
N MET A 21 -13.80 9.64 -28.93
CA MET A 21 -14.92 9.32 -28.04
C MET A 21 -15.78 8.25 -28.69
N THR A 22 -15.77 7.03 -28.17
CA THR A 22 -16.84 6.05 -28.41
C THR A 22 -17.75 6.00 -27.19
N MET A 23 -18.96 6.51 -27.39
CA MET A 23 -20.11 6.32 -26.49
C MET A 23 -20.46 4.84 -26.44
N ALA A 24 -20.27 4.18 -25.32
CA ALA A 24 -20.77 2.84 -25.10
C ALA A 24 -22.22 2.90 -24.61
N ASN A 25 -23.06 2.25 -25.37
CA ASN A 25 -24.48 2.06 -25.20
C ASN A 25 -24.88 1.45 -23.85
N ALA A 26 -25.97 1.97 -23.31
CA ALA A 26 -26.71 1.36 -22.22
C ALA A 26 -27.19 -0.04 -22.65
N GLN A 27 -26.74 -1.05 -21.93
CA GLN A 27 -27.21 -2.42 -22.13
C GLN A 27 -28.50 -2.66 -21.37
N ASP A 28 -29.49 -3.08 -22.14
CA ASP A 28 -30.79 -3.57 -21.71
C ASP A 28 -30.65 -4.66 -20.66
N LYS A 29 -31.32 -4.43 -19.53
CA LYS A 29 -31.50 -5.41 -18.48
C LYS A 29 -32.46 -6.48 -18.96
N PRO A 30 -32.12 -7.78 -18.98
CA PRO A 30 -33.09 -8.81 -19.38
C PRO A 30 -34.28 -8.87 -18.40
N PRO A 31 -35.49 -9.13 -18.85
CA PRO A 31 -36.67 -9.22 -18.00
C PRO A 31 -36.57 -10.42 -17.06
N LEU A 32 -36.83 -10.17 -15.77
CA LEU A 32 -36.94 -11.20 -14.75
C LEU A 32 -38.13 -12.10 -15.10
N LEU A 33 -37.84 -13.35 -15.43
CA LEU A 33 -38.87 -14.40 -15.51
C LEU A 33 -39.55 -14.54 -14.14
N GLY A 34 -40.88 -14.39 -14.15
CA GLY A 34 -41.71 -14.58 -12.99
C GLY A 34 -41.55 -15.99 -12.42
N THR A 35 -41.31 -16.09 -11.12
CA THR A 35 -41.38 -17.33 -10.37
C THR A 35 -42.85 -17.81 -10.35
N PRO A 36 -43.12 -19.09 -10.67
CA PRO A 36 -44.48 -19.63 -10.53
C PRO A 36 -44.85 -19.73 -9.04
N SER A 37 -46.01 -19.18 -8.69
CA SER A 37 -46.63 -19.28 -7.38
C SER A 37 -46.99 -20.77 -7.13
N GLY A 38 -46.17 -21.43 -6.31
CA GLY A 38 -46.48 -22.75 -5.77
C GLY A 38 -47.57 -22.64 -4.69
N PRO A 39 -48.42 -23.67 -4.51
CA PRO A 39 -49.52 -23.65 -3.53
C PRO A 39 -48.96 -23.55 -2.12
N GLY A 40 -49.53 -22.58 -1.38
CA GLY A 40 -49.13 -22.29 0.01
C GLY A 40 -49.38 -23.49 0.92
N TYR A 41 -48.28 -24.04 1.43
CA TYR A 41 -48.35 -24.86 2.63
C TYR A 41 -48.52 -23.91 3.81
N GLY A 42 -49.68 -24.04 4.48
CA GLY A 42 -50.00 -23.30 5.71
C GLY A 42 -48.91 -23.52 6.74
N GLN A 43 -48.14 -22.51 7.01
CA GLN A 43 -47.27 -22.49 8.16
C GLN A 43 -48.14 -22.27 9.40
N THR A 44 -48.25 -23.27 10.23
CA THR A 44 -48.76 -23.13 11.59
C THR A 44 -47.87 -22.11 12.32
N PRO A 45 -48.48 -21.09 12.97
CA PRO A 45 -47.67 -20.14 13.73
C PRO A 45 -46.92 -20.87 14.88
N PRO A 46 -45.64 -20.58 15.10
CA PRO A 46 -44.89 -21.19 16.17
C PRO A 46 -45.52 -20.84 17.52
N ALA A 47 -45.61 -21.83 18.40
CA ALA A 47 -46.11 -21.67 19.76
C ALA A 47 -45.33 -20.57 20.49
N PRO A 48 -45.99 -19.66 21.24
CA PRO A 48 -45.30 -18.62 21.98
C PRO A 48 -44.49 -19.25 23.14
N GLY A 49 -43.15 -19.10 23.10
CA GLY A 49 -42.30 -19.42 24.24
C GLY A 49 -41.03 -20.22 23.99
N MET A 50 -40.77 -20.72 22.79
CA MET A 50 -39.47 -21.35 22.51
C MET A 50 -38.55 -20.39 21.79
N ALA A 51 -37.49 -19.92 22.49
CA ALA A 51 -36.39 -19.25 21.85
C ALA A 51 -35.72 -20.20 20.84
N PRO A 52 -35.39 -19.72 19.62
CA PRO A 52 -34.69 -20.57 18.65
C PRO A 52 -33.38 -21.10 19.28
N PRO A 53 -33.00 -22.36 19.01
CA PRO A 53 -31.75 -22.91 19.54
C PRO A 53 -30.61 -22.02 19.07
N PRO A 54 -29.58 -21.77 19.93
CA PRO A 54 -28.43 -20.97 19.56
C PRO A 54 -27.80 -21.55 18.30
N ALA A 55 -27.53 -20.66 17.34
CA ALA A 55 -26.85 -21.05 16.10
C ALA A 55 -25.55 -21.78 16.44
N PRO A 56 -25.23 -22.90 15.76
CA PRO A 56 -23.98 -23.60 16.02
C PRO A 56 -22.81 -22.61 15.80
N PRO A 57 -21.77 -22.68 16.64
CA PRO A 57 -20.62 -21.78 16.50
C PRO A 57 -20.09 -21.88 15.05
N ALA A 58 -19.91 -20.73 14.42
CA ALA A 58 -19.40 -20.65 13.05
C ALA A 58 -18.07 -21.40 13.00
N GLN A 59 -18.02 -22.50 12.26
CA GLN A 59 -16.78 -23.22 12.06
C GLN A 59 -15.78 -22.27 11.40
N PRO A 60 -14.54 -22.18 11.92
CA PRO A 60 -13.49 -21.39 11.26
C PRO A 60 -13.38 -21.91 9.82
N ARG A 61 -13.65 -21.05 8.85
CA ARG A 61 -13.42 -21.41 7.45
C ARG A 61 -11.93 -21.71 7.32
N PRO A 62 -11.54 -22.87 6.78
CA PRO A 62 -10.14 -23.11 6.50
C PRO A 62 -9.65 -22.03 5.53
N VAL A 63 -8.81 -21.13 6.03
CA VAL A 63 -8.11 -20.15 5.20
C VAL A 63 -7.04 -20.93 4.46
N SER A 64 -7.44 -21.66 3.43
CA SER A 64 -6.52 -22.33 2.52
C SER A 64 -6.09 -21.33 1.44
N SER A 65 -5.35 -20.30 1.85
CA SER A 65 -4.54 -19.53 0.93
C SER A 65 -3.25 -20.33 0.64
N ARG A 66 -3.37 -21.45 -0.06
CA ARG A 66 -2.21 -22.09 -0.65
C ARG A 66 -1.75 -21.19 -1.79
N ILE A 67 -0.68 -20.42 -1.52
CA ILE A 67 0.03 -19.72 -2.60
C ILE A 67 0.36 -20.77 -3.68
N PRO A 68 -0.06 -20.56 -4.94
CA PRO A 68 0.28 -21.50 -6.01
C PRO A 68 1.81 -21.72 -6.03
N GLN A 69 2.24 -22.96 -6.21
CA GLN A 69 3.68 -23.30 -6.16
C GLN A 69 4.52 -22.46 -7.13
N GLU A 70 3.95 -22.09 -8.27
CA GLU A 70 4.60 -21.21 -9.25
C GLU A 70 4.94 -19.83 -8.68
N ILE A 71 4.04 -19.27 -7.89
CA ILE A 71 4.28 -17.99 -7.22
C ILE A 71 5.27 -18.17 -6.08
N ALA A 72 5.14 -19.24 -5.28
CA ALA A 72 6.00 -19.50 -4.12
C ALA A 72 7.50 -19.60 -4.49
N LYS A 73 7.82 -20.05 -5.68
CA LYS A 73 9.22 -20.11 -6.18
C LYS A 73 9.88 -18.73 -6.22
N ASN A 74 9.11 -17.67 -6.40
CA ASN A 74 9.63 -16.32 -6.54
C ASN A 74 9.88 -15.61 -5.19
N ALA A 75 9.50 -16.20 -4.06
CA ALA A 75 9.68 -15.58 -2.74
C ALA A 75 11.15 -15.27 -2.42
N THR A 76 12.05 -16.23 -2.64
CA THR A 76 13.50 -16.05 -2.42
C THR A 76 14.08 -15.01 -3.37
N LEU A 77 13.62 -15.02 -4.63
CA LEU A 77 14.04 -14.03 -5.61
C LEU A 77 13.60 -12.62 -5.20
N ALA A 78 12.37 -12.47 -4.72
CA ALA A 78 11.83 -11.20 -4.23
C ALA A 78 12.66 -10.64 -3.05
N VAL A 79 13.02 -11.49 -2.08
CA VAL A 79 13.92 -11.08 -0.96
C VAL A 79 15.27 -10.62 -1.51
N THR A 80 15.87 -11.40 -2.41
CA THR A 80 17.15 -11.05 -3.04
C THR A 80 17.08 -9.72 -3.79
N THR A 81 15.98 -9.49 -4.52
CA THR A 81 15.74 -8.24 -5.24
C THR A 81 15.63 -7.07 -4.28
N ALA A 82 14.86 -7.21 -3.19
CA ALA A 82 14.75 -6.18 -2.16
C ALA A 82 16.11 -5.85 -1.54
N GLN A 83 16.92 -6.87 -1.20
CA GLN A 83 18.28 -6.67 -0.66
C GLN A 83 19.19 -5.91 -1.64
N LYS A 84 19.13 -6.23 -2.94
CA LYS A 84 19.85 -5.47 -3.98
C LYS A 84 19.35 -4.06 -4.14
N ALA A 85 18.05 -3.83 -4.01
CA ALA A 85 17.43 -2.50 -4.11
C ALA A 85 17.84 -1.59 -2.95
N LYS A 86 18.18 -2.13 -1.76
CA LYS A 86 18.49 -1.36 -0.56
C LYS A 86 19.48 -0.22 -0.81
N LYS A 87 20.57 -0.47 -1.52
CA LYS A 87 21.63 0.52 -1.78
C LYS A 87 21.19 1.72 -2.64
N TYR A 88 20.03 1.60 -3.29
CA TYR A 88 19.43 2.64 -4.11
C TYR A 88 18.25 3.33 -3.42
N LEU A 89 17.86 2.88 -2.21
CA LEU A 89 16.83 3.55 -1.45
C LEU A 89 17.36 4.87 -0.91
N THR A 90 16.59 5.92 -1.12
CA THR A 90 16.92 7.27 -0.66
C THR A 90 15.75 7.90 0.10
N ALA A 91 16.08 8.90 0.92
CA ALA A 91 15.08 9.69 1.63
C ALA A 91 14.29 10.56 0.66
N GLY A 92 12.96 10.46 0.72
CA GLY A 92 12.05 11.30 -0.06
C GLY A 92 11.54 12.49 0.73
N ARG A 93 10.38 13.01 0.34
CA ARG A 93 9.74 14.14 1.02
C ARG A 93 9.09 13.69 2.32
N VAL A 94 9.00 14.64 3.26
CA VAL A 94 8.25 14.51 4.51
C VAL A 94 7.01 15.39 4.41
N TRP A 95 5.87 14.87 4.78
CA TRP A 95 4.61 15.61 4.82
C TRP A 95 3.78 15.26 6.06
N SER A 96 2.80 16.10 6.35
CA SER A 96 1.77 15.82 7.34
C SER A 96 0.41 15.95 6.70
N MET A 97 -0.52 15.11 7.12
CA MET A 97 -1.91 15.15 6.66
C MET A 97 -2.85 14.75 7.79
N VAL A 98 -4.12 15.09 7.65
CA VAL A 98 -5.16 14.64 8.57
C VAL A 98 -5.71 13.32 8.02
N GLY A 99 -5.55 12.26 8.77
CA GLY A 99 -6.07 10.94 8.43
C GLY A 99 -7.58 10.84 8.64
N PRO A 100 -8.20 9.71 8.24
CA PRO A 100 -9.67 9.53 8.25
C PRO A 100 -10.35 9.71 9.61
N ARG A 101 -9.60 9.54 10.71
CA ARG A 101 -10.12 9.69 12.09
C ARG A 101 -9.84 11.06 12.70
N GLY A 102 -9.49 12.06 11.89
CA GLY A 102 -9.11 13.39 12.36
C GLY A 102 -7.76 13.44 13.10
N LYS A 103 -6.98 12.37 13.05
CA LYS A 103 -5.63 12.30 13.62
C LYS A 103 -4.61 12.78 12.61
N VAL A 104 -3.59 13.49 13.10
CA VAL A 104 -2.50 13.94 12.24
C VAL A 104 -1.53 12.78 12.02
N GLU A 105 -1.18 12.56 10.78
CA GLU A 105 -0.17 11.62 10.35
C GLU A 105 1.05 12.39 9.83
N VAL A 106 2.24 12.03 10.31
CA VAL A 106 3.50 12.51 9.76
C VAL A 106 4.14 11.36 9.01
N LYS A 107 4.37 11.57 7.73
CA LYS A 107 4.84 10.55 6.80
C LYS A 107 6.11 11.00 6.09
N ALA A 108 6.93 10.02 5.70
CA ALA A 108 8.07 10.25 4.82
C ALA A 108 8.18 9.14 3.78
N ALA A 109 8.45 9.52 2.54
CA ALA A 109 8.65 8.55 1.47
C ALA A 109 10.05 7.95 1.51
N ILE A 110 10.12 6.66 1.17
CA ILE A 110 11.35 5.99 0.72
C ILE A 110 11.28 5.97 -0.81
N ILE A 111 12.33 6.48 -1.43
CA ILE A 111 12.42 6.62 -2.89
C ILE A 111 13.35 5.56 -3.47
N TYR A 112 12.92 4.95 -4.56
CA TYR A 112 13.71 4.09 -5.43
C TYR A 112 13.50 4.56 -6.87
N ASP A 113 14.57 4.83 -7.59
CA ASP A 113 14.53 5.32 -9.00
C ASP A 113 13.58 6.52 -9.20
N GLY A 114 13.62 7.47 -8.26
CA GLY A 114 12.80 8.69 -8.32
C GLY A 114 11.34 8.54 -7.90
N ILE A 115 10.88 7.34 -7.55
CA ILE A 115 9.48 7.03 -7.23
C ILE A 115 9.37 6.53 -5.79
N ALA A 116 8.32 6.94 -5.06
CA ALA A 116 8.07 6.42 -3.72
C ALA A 116 7.66 4.94 -3.80
N VAL A 117 8.37 4.10 -3.03
CA VAL A 117 8.17 2.64 -2.98
C VAL A 117 7.72 2.16 -1.60
N ALA A 118 7.85 2.99 -0.58
CA ALA A 118 7.36 2.72 0.77
C ALA A 118 7.19 4.03 1.55
N VAL A 119 6.46 3.97 2.67
CA VAL A 119 6.22 5.11 3.57
C VAL A 119 6.64 4.74 4.98
N LEU A 120 7.34 5.65 5.63
CA LEU A 120 7.63 5.64 7.05
C LEU A 120 6.63 6.54 7.77
N HIS A 121 6.14 6.09 8.91
CA HIS A 121 5.23 6.83 9.76
C HIS A 121 5.96 7.31 11.01
N PHE A 122 5.71 8.55 11.40
CA PHE A 122 6.34 9.19 12.56
C PHE A 122 5.29 9.68 13.56
N ASN A 123 5.63 9.63 14.82
CA ASN A 123 4.79 10.19 15.87
C ASN A 123 4.78 11.73 15.77
N PRO A 124 3.59 12.35 15.62
CA PRO A 124 3.48 13.80 15.48
C PRO A 124 3.91 14.61 16.71
N SER A 125 3.98 14.00 17.90
CA SER A 125 4.36 14.71 19.12
C SER A 125 5.88 14.90 19.25
N ASP A 126 6.68 13.91 18.88
CA ASP A 126 8.13 13.88 19.11
C ASP A 126 8.97 13.59 17.87
N GLY A 127 8.34 13.14 16.77
CA GLY A 127 9.02 12.78 15.52
C GLY A 127 9.71 11.43 15.53
N LEU A 128 9.46 10.58 16.53
CA LEU A 128 9.99 9.23 16.54
C LEU A 128 9.34 8.35 15.49
N LEU A 129 10.15 7.47 14.87
CA LEU A 129 9.67 6.51 13.90
C LEU A 129 8.74 5.50 14.56
N LEU A 130 7.54 5.31 14.00
CA LEU A 130 6.55 4.36 14.50
C LEU A 130 6.74 2.98 13.88
N PRO A 131 6.54 1.91 14.65
CA PRO A 131 6.39 0.57 14.11
C PRO A 131 5.21 0.50 13.13
N LEU A 132 5.33 -0.34 12.13
CA LEU A 132 4.25 -0.58 11.17
C LEU A 132 2.98 -1.06 11.88
N GLY A 133 1.84 -0.46 11.51
CA GLY A 133 0.53 -0.80 12.09
C GLY A 133 0.19 -0.05 13.38
N ILE A 134 1.09 0.77 13.92
CA ILE A 134 0.78 1.64 15.07
C ILE A 134 0.27 2.98 14.53
N PRO A 135 -1.03 3.29 14.74
CA PRO A 135 -1.58 4.56 14.30
C PRO A 135 -1.14 5.71 15.23
N PRO A 136 -0.94 6.92 14.70
CA PRO A 136 -0.75 8.10 15.52
C PRO A 136 -2.04 8.44 16.31
N VAL A 137 -1.88 9.01 17.48
CA VAL A 137 -2.99 9.40 18.36
C VAL A 137 -3.22 10.91 18.42
N GLU A 138 -2.28 11.69 17.94
CA GLU A 138 -2.26 13.14 18.03
C GLU A 138 -3.22 13.83 17.06
N THR A 139 -3.67 15.04 17.40
CA THR A 139 -4.53 15.86 16.55
C THR A 139 -3.80 17.05 15.93
N GLY A 140 -2.51 17.22 16.23
CA GLY A 140 -1.66 18.28 15.70
C GLY A 140 -0.19 17.87 15.61
N VAL A 141 0.57 18.64 14.87
CA VAL A 141 2.03 18.49 14.73
C VAL A 141 2.70 19.85 14.73
N SER A 142 3.83 19.98 15.43
CA SER A 142 4.59 21.22 15.39
C SER A 142 5.51 21.27 14.17
N PRO A 143 5.79 22.47 13.61
CA PRO A 143 6.76 22.62 12.52
C PRO A 143 8.16 22.10 12.89
N GLN A 144 8.52 22.15 14.16
CA GLN A 144 9.82 21.66 14.65
C GLN A 144 9.93 20.14 14.51
N VAL A 145 8.85 19.38 14.74
CA VAL A 145 8.81 17.93 14.53
C VAL A 145 9.07 17.60 13.06
N ILE A 146 8.40 18.27 12.15
CA ILE A 146 8.60 18.07 10.70
C ILE A 146 10.06 18.36 10.31
N LYS A 147 10.64 19.44 10.85
CA LYS A 147 12.05 19.79 10.61
C LYS A 147 13.01 18.72 11.13
N ASN A 148 12.75 18.19 12.33
CA ASN A 148 13.56 17.11 12.90
C ASN A 148 13.47 15.84 12.05
N VAL A 149 12.27 15.42 11.67
CA VAL A 149 12.06 14.25 10.80
C VAL A 149 12.80 14.44 9.46
N LYS A 150 12.71 15.61 8.81
CA LYS A 150 13.44 15.90 7.56
C LYS A 150 14.95 15.77 7.73
N ARG A 151 15.51 16.22 8.87
CA ARG A 151 16.94 16.13 9.17
C ARG A 151 17.38 14.67 9.36
N ASP A 152 16.58 13.88 10.08
CA ASP A 152 16.98 12.54 10.54
C ASP A 152 16.65 11.43 9.52
N LEU A 153 15.72 11.70 8.59
CA LEU A 153 15.25 10.76 7.59
C LEU A 153 16.36 10.09 6.75
N PRO A 154 17.37 10.81 6.24
CA PRO A 154 18.44 10.15 5.46
C PRO A 154 19.21 9.12 6.28
N VAL A 155 19.46 9.39 7.55
CA VAL A 155 20.14 8.46 8.46
C VAL A 155 19.27 7.24 8.72
N ILE A 156 17.96 7.44 8.93
CA ILE A 156 16.99 6.35 9.12
C ILE A 156 16.97 5.45 7.88
N VAL A 157 16.80 6.01 6.69
CA VAL A 157 16.72 5.24 5.44
C VAL A 157 17.99 4.44 5.17
N ASN A 158 19.17 5.04 5.40
CA ASN A 158 20.46 4.35 5.26
C ASN A 158 20.62 3.20 6.26
N SER A 159 20.01 3.32 7.45
CA SER A 159 20.09 2.32 8.52
C SER A 159 18.98 1.26 8.47
N LEU A 160 18.10 1.32 7.47
CA LEU A 160 17.08 0.28 7.30
C LEU A 160 17.74 -1.07 6.99
N GLU A 161 17.14 -2.13 7.50
CA GLU A 161 17.52 -3.52 7.23
C GLU A 161 16.40 -4.20 6.43
N ILE A 162 16.79 -4.96 5.41
CA ILE A 162 15.87 -5.83 4.67
C ILE A 162 15.84 -7.19 5.38
N LEU A 163 14.70 -7.57 5.92
CA LEU A 163 14.58 -8.87 6.59
C LEU A 163 14.43 -10.03 5.60
N ASN A 164 14.89 -11.21 6.00
CA ASN A 164 14.82 -12.44 5.21
C ASN A 164 13.42 -13.08 5.33
N GLY A 165 12.39 -12.35 4.92
CA GLY A 165 11.01 -12.82 4.92
C GLY A 165 10.23 -12.18 3.78
N ALA A 166 9.26 -12.91 3.26
CA ALA A 166 8.36 -12.43 2.21
C ALA A 166 6.93 -12.91 2.51
N GLU A 167 5.99 -11.99 2.53
CA GLU A 167 4.55 -12.25 2.60
C GLU A 167 3.94 -11.96 1.23
N TYR A 168 3.26 -12.95 0.64
CA TYR A 168 2.53 -12.70 -0.61
C TYR A 168 1.16 -12.08 -0.33
N ARG A 169 0.87 -10.97 -0.98
CA ARG A 169 -0.44 -10.30 -0.94
C ARG A 169 -1.13 -10.43 -2.28
N GLU A 170 -2.07 -11.37 -2.34
CA GLU A 170 -2.81 -11.67 -3.57
C GLU A 170 -3.52 -10.45 -4.19
N PRO A 171 -4.24 -9.60 -3.44
CA PRO A 171 -4.91 -8.43 -4.01
C PRO A 171 -3.95 -7.43 -4.68
N GLU A 172 -2.70 -7.40 -4.21
CA GLU A 172 -1.67 -6.50 -4.72
C GLU A 172 -0.76 -7.18 -5.75
N SER A 173 -0.90 -8.51 -5.92
CA SER A 173 -0.01 -9.35 -6.73
C SER A 173 1.47 -9.10 -6.42
N ALA A 174 1.81 -8.94 -5.15
CA ALA A 174 3.13 -8.52 -4.71
C ALA A 174 3.62 -9.27 -3.48
N TRP A 175 4.93 -9.40 -3.39
CA TRP A 175 5.67 -9.84 -2.22
C TRP A 175 5.96 -8.62 -1.34
N CYS A 176 5.51 -8.64 -0.08
CA CYS A 176 5.83 -7.65 0.93
C CYS A 176 7.06 -8.08 1.70
N ILE A 177 8.16 -7.36 1.54
CA ILE A 177 9.44 -7.62 2.21
C ILE A 177 9.60 -6.63 3.35
N PRO A 178 9.73 -7.07 4.62
CA PRO A 178 9.77 -6.16 5.75
C PRO A 178 11.07 -5.34 5.75
N LEU A 179 10.90 -4.04 6.00
CA LEU A 179 11.98 -3.09 6.31
C LEU A 179 12.01 -2.87 7.83
N ALA A 180 13.16 -3.12 8.43
CA ALA A 180 13.36 -2.94 9.86
C ALA A 180 14.27 -1.75 10.16
N TYR A 181 14.03 -1.10 11.30
CA TYR A 181 14.88 -0.09 11.89
C TYR A 181 14.94 -0.34 13.41
N LYS A 182 16.16 -0.50 13.96
CA LYS A 182 16.36 -0.78 15.40
C LYS A 182 15.46 -1.91 15.92
N ASN A 183 15.42 -3.04 15.22
CA ASN A 183 14.63 -4.23 15.54
C ASN A 183 13.09 -4.05 15.46
N MET A 184 12.60 -2.98 14.86
CA MET A 184 11.17 -2.76 14.60
C MET A 184 10.89 -2.82 13.11
N ILE A 185 9.84 -3.53 12.70
CA ILE A 185 9.34 -3.45 11.32
C ILE A 185 8.64 -2.09 11.17
N VAL A 186 9.10 -1.27 10.23
CA VAL A 186 8.64 0.11 10.05
C VAL A 186 7.95 0.36 8.72
N ALA A 187 8.18 -0.49 7.73
CA ALA A 187 7.55 -0.45 6.42
C ALA A 187 7.67 -1.78 5.70
N HIS A 188 7.07 -1.90 4.52
CA HIS A 188 7.31 -3.00 3.58
C HIS A 188 7.80 -2.43 2.25
N LEU A 189 8.80 -3.08 1.66
CA LEU A 189 9.13 -2.91 0.25
C LEU A 189 8.34 -3.94 -0.54
N LYS A 190 7.61 -3.51 -1.58
CA LYS A 190 6.81 -4.40 -2.41
C LYS A 190 7.60 -4.81 -3.64
N ILE A 191 7.66 -6.12 -3.88
CA ILE A 191 8.22 -6.70 -5.10
C ILE A 191 7.08 -7.41 -5.84
N TYR A 192 6.96 -7.17 -7.13
CA TYR A 192 5.92 -7.79 -7.94
C TYR A 192 5.99 -9.32 -7.88
N VAL A 193 4.91 -10.01 -8.23
CA VAL A 193 4.77 -11.47 -8.17
C VAL A 193 5.90 -12.22 -8.90
N ASP A 194 6.54 -11.61 -9.90
CA ASP A 194 7.68 -12.18 -10.62
C ASP A 194 8.98 -12.25 -9.80
N GLY A 195 9.03 -11.58 -8.64
CA GLY A 195 10.18 -11.52 -7.76
C GLY A 195 11.29 -10.55 -8.20
N ILE A 196 11.10 -9.78 -9.28
CA ILE A 196 12.17 -8.98 -9.90
C ILE A 196 11.90 -7.47 -9.81
N HIS A 197 10.66 -7.04 -10.00
CA HIS A 197 10.33 -5.62 -10.12
C HIS A 197 9.88 -5.03 -8.78
N VAL A 198 10.51 -3.92 -8.39
CA VAL A 198 10.06 -3.11 -7.25
C VAL A 198 8.75 -2.42 -7.63
N VAL A 199 7.74 -2.54 -6.79
CA VAL A 199 6.41 -1.96 -7.03
C VAL A 199 6.33 -0.57 -6.42
N PRO A 200 5.92 0.46 -7.19
CA PRO A 200 5.64 1.79 -6.65
C PRO A 200 4.52 1.79 -5.62
N ASP A 201 4.67 2.60 -4.59
CA ASP A 201 3.57 2.92 -3.67
C ASP A 201 2.76 4.08 -4.25
N TYR A 202 1.73 3.75 -5.05
CA TYR A 202 0.91 4.77 -5.73
C TYR A 202 0.21 5.75 -4.77
N PRO A 203 -0.42 5.30 -3.66
CA PRO A 203 -0.97 6.22 -2.65
C PRO A 203 0.10 7.17 -2.10
N ALA A 204 1.27 6.66 -1.75
CA ALA A 204 2.37 7.49 -1.24
C ALA A 204 2.84 8.54 -2.25
N ASN A 205 2.92 8.17 -3.53
CA ASN A 205 3.29 9.11 -4.59
C ASN A 205 2.26 10.24 -4.72
N GLN A 206 0.97 9.93 -4.67
CA GLN A 206 -0.11 10.92 -4.71
C GLN A 206 -0.08 11.83 -3.48
N GLU A 207 0.01 11.27 -2.28
CA GLU A 207 0.11 12.04 -1.03
C GLU A 207 1.35 12.93 -1.01
N MET A 208 2.50 12.40 -1.42
CA MET A 208 3.75 13.16 -1.50
C MET A 208 3.66 14.34 -2.48
N GLN A 209 2.95 14.20 -3.58
CA GLN A 209 2.71 15.29 -4.53
C GLN A 209 1.74 16.32 -3.96
N ALA A 210 0.69 15.89 -3.27
CA ALA A 210 -0.34 16.76 -2.72
C ALA A 210 0.13 17.54 -1.49
N TYR A 211 0.85 16.91 -0.58
CA TYR A 211 1.18 17.43 0.76
C TYR A 211 2.67 17.65 0.99
N GLY A 212 3.56 17.07 0.19
CA GLY A 212 5.02 17.11 0.36
C GLY A 212 5.71 18.39 -0.17
N LYS A 213 5.15 19.56 0.12
CA LYS A 213 5.70 20.88 -0.30
C LYS A 213 6.87 21.32 0.56
#